data_faaca6976abd51c568e573f0e47ef188
#
_entry.id   faaca6976abd51c568e573f0e47ef188
#
_cell.length_a   1.000
_cell.length_b   1.000
_cell.length_c   1.000
_cell.angle_alpha   90.00
_cell.angle_beta   90.00
_cell.angle_gamma   90.00
#
_symmetry.space_group_name_H-M   'P 1'
#
loop_
_entity.id
_entity.type
_entity.pdbx_description
1 polymer ?
#
loop_
_entity_poly.entity_id
_entity_poly.type
_entity_poly.pdbx_seq_one_letter_code
_entity_poly.pdbx_strand_id
1 'polypeptide(L)'
;MIFSVKAPIPGFESIKEVELEKFDDFFVKFISKSDTTVFTLINPFMIRPYEFEVPEYFRALLDINEKTNILILNIMIIATPIETSTINFIAPLVFNVDNGSVAQVVLDANLYPDFCLMESISKYLNKEKSE
;
A
#
# COMPACT_ATOMS: atom_id res chain seq x y z
N MET A 1 -2.12 -12.65 9.84
CA MET A 1 -1.74 -13.46 8.69
C MET A 1 -0.37 -13.04 8.19
N ILE A 2 0.48 -13.98 7.86
CA ILE A 2 1.82 -13.70 7.37
C ILE A 2 1.83 -13.79 5.85
N PHE A 3 2.49 -12.83 5.21
CA PHE A 3 2.59 -12.76 3.75
C PHE A 3 4.04 -12.89 3.32
N SER A 4 4.28 -13.64 2.25
CA SER A 4 5.59 -13.74 1.60
C SER A 4 5.75 -12.61 0.58
N VAL A 5 6.86 -11.90 0.65
CA VAL A 5 7.18 -10.82 -0.29
C VAL A 5 7.74 -11.45 -1.55
N LYS A 6 7.03 -11.33 -2.68
CA LYS A 6 7.36 -12.01 -3.94
C LYS A 6 8.30 -11.21 -4.85
N ALA A 7 8.44 -9.91 -4.60
CA ALA A 7 9.38 -9.07 -5.32
C ALA A 7 10.05 -8.13 -4.32
N PRO A 8 11.35 -7.83 -4.48
CA PRO A 8 12.03 -6.93 -3.54
C PRO A 8 11.33 -5.57 -3.46
N ILE A 9 11.11 -5.10 -2.22
CA ILE A 9 10.56 -3.76 -2.00
C ILE A 9 11.73 -2.78 -2.12
N PRO A 10 11.68 -1.82 -3.06
CA PRO A 10 12.79 -0.87 -3.25
C PRO A 10 13.18 -0.17 -1.95
N GLY A 11 14.47 -0.24 -1.62
CA GLY A 11 15.01 0.30 -0.38
C GLY A 11 14.88 -0.62 0.82
N PHE A 12 14.14 -1.73 0.70
CA PHE A 12 13.87 -2.66 1.81
C PHE A 12 13.96 -4.10 1.33
N GLU A 13 14.98 -4.39 0.54
CA GLU A 13 15.13 -5.68 -0.14
C GLU A 13 15.33 -6.85 0.80
N SER A 14 15.72 -6.59 2.05
CA SER A 14 15.90 -7.65 3.06
C SER A 14 14.57 -8.21 3.58
N ILE A 15 13.46 -7.51 3.38
CA ILE A 15 12.16 -7.95 3.89
C ILE A 15 11.63 -9.07 3.02
N LYS A 16 11.46 -10.26 3.62
CA LYS A 16 10.96 -11.46 2.92
C LYS A 16 9.59 -11.90 3.39
N GLU A 17 9.26 -11.65 4.64
CA GLU A 17 7.97 -11.99 5.22
C GLU A 17 7.46 -10.85 6.07
N VAL A 18 6.14 -10.62 6.03
CA VAL A 18 5.51 -9.52 6.76
C VAL A 18 4.23 -10.00 7.41
N GLU A 19 3.87 -9.33 8.48
CA GLU A 19 2.60 -9.54 9.15
C GLU A 19 1.81 -8.24 9.13
N LEU A 20 0.51 -8.33 8.86
CA LEU A 20 -0.38 -7.18 8.92
C LEU A 20 -1.09 -7.18 10.27
N GLU A 21 -1.16 -6.00 10.90
CA GLU A 21 -1.89 -5.81 12.14
C GLU A 21 -2.86 -4.66 11.93
N LYS A 22 -4.14 -4.96 11.91
CA LYS A 22 -5.18 -3.93 11.70
C LYS A 22 -5.26 -3.05 12.93
N PHE A 23 -5.14 -1.74 12.73
CA PHE A 23 -5.25 -0.75 13.80
C PHE A 23 -6.68 -0.22 13.90
N ASP A 24 -7.25 0.18 12.75
CA ASP A 24 -8.65 0.60 12.63
C ASP A 24 -9.07 0.43 11.16
N ASP A 25 -10.19 1.06 10.75
CA ASP A 25 -10.68 0.93 9.39
C ASP A 25 -9.79 1.63 8.36
N PHE A 26 -8.98 2.60 8.81
CA PHE A 26 -8.10 3.39 7.93
C PHE A 26 -6.68 2.85 7.88
N PHE A 27 -6.15 2.39 9.01
CA PHE A 27 -4.73 2.11 9.16
C PHE A 27 -4.44 0.65 9.49
N VAL A 28 -3.34 0.17 8.90
CA VAL A 28 -2.82 -1.19 9.13
C VAL A 28 -1.32 -1.06 9.33
N LYS A 29 -0.77 -1.80 10.29
CA LYS A 29 0.67 -1.90 10.45
C LYS A 29 1.21 -3.03 9.59
N PHE A 30 2.28 -2.74 8.88
CA PHE A 30 3.06 -3.69 8.09
C PHE A 30 4.32 -3.98 8.91
N ILE A 31 4.42 -5.18 9.43
CA ILE A 31 5.49 -5.54 10.35
C ILE A 31 6.40 -6.55 9.68
N SER A 32 7.66 -6.18 9.47
CA SER A 32 8.64 -7.08 8.90
C SER A 32 8.95 -8.21 9.89
N LYS A 33 9.01 -9.44 9.39
CA LYS A 33 9.46 -10.58 10.19
C LYS A 33 10.95 -10.84 9.98
N SER A 34 11.57 -10.11 9.05
CA SER A 34 12.99 -10.27 8.70
C SER A 34 13.91 -9.32 9.47
N ASP A 35 13.36 -8.16 9.88
CA ASP A 35 14.11 -7.14 10.61
C ASP A 35 13.14 -6.33 11.49
N THR A 36 13.55 -5.15 11.95
CA THR A 36 12.73 -4.31 12.84
C THR A 36 11.87 -3.28 12.11
N THR A 37 11.80 -3.36 10.79
CA THR A 37 11.06 -2.38 10.00
C THR A 37 9.55 -2.52 10.21
N VAL A 38 8.88 -1.38 10.44
CA VAL A 38 7.42 -1.29 10.54
C VAL A 38 6.97 -0.10 9.72
N PHE A 39 6.01 -0.34 8.83
CA PHE A 39 5.37 0.74 8.07
C PHE A 39 3.94 0.93 8.54
N THR A 40 3.45 2.16 8.42
CA THR A 40 2.02 2.44 8.52
C THR A 40 1.44 2.39 7.12
N LEU A 41 0.39 1.60 6.96
CA LEU A 41 -0.34 1.51 5.70
C LEU A 41 -1.70 2.14 5.87
N ILE A 42 -2.22 2.73 4.80
CA ILE A 42 -3.56 3.31 4.79
C ILE A 42 -4.40 2.63 3.71
N ASN A 43 -5.69 2.45 4.01
CA ASN A 43 -6.65 1.95 3.03
C ASN A 43 -7.04 3.12 2.11
N PRO A 44 -6.60 3.11 0.83
CA PRO A 44 -6.83 4.25 -0.05
C PRO A 44 -8.30 4.46 -0.40
N PHE A 45 -9.10 3.40 -0.36
CA PHE A 45 -10.51 3.47 -0.74
C PHE A 45 -11.35 4.23 0.28
N MET A 46 -10.81 4.42 1.48
CA MET A 46 -11.48 5.19 2.54
C MET A 46 -11.32 6.70 2.38
N ILE A 47 -10.42 7.15 1.51
CA ILE A 47 -10.10 8.57 1.40
C ILE A 47 -10.26 9.14 0.00
N ARG A 48 -10.24 8.31 -1.03
CA ARG A 48 -10.41 8.78 -2.41
C ARG A 48 -10.82 7.62 -3.32
N PRO A 49 -11.41 7.92 -4.50
CA PRO A 49 -11.52 6.91 -5.55
C PRO A 49 -10.12 6.47 -5.97
N TYR A 50 -9.91 5.17 -6.05
CA TYR A 50 -8.58 4.63 -6.34
C TYR A 50 -8.72 3.38 -7.19
N GLU A 51 -8.47 3.51 -8.48
CA GLU A 51 -8.57 2.41 -9.44
C GLU A 51 -7.30 2.28 -10.25
N PHE A 52 -6.85 1.06 -10.43
CA PHE A 52 -5.73 0.74 -11.32
C PHE A 52 -5.81 -0.72 -11.70
N GLU A 53 -5.12 -1.07 -12.78
CA GLU A 53 -4.94 -2.47 -13.16
C GLU A 53 -3.61 -2.97 -12.63
N VAL A 54 -3.64 -4.14 -11.98
CA VAL A 54 -2.42 -4.81 -11.58
C VAL A 54 -1.74 -5.30 -12.86
N PRO A 55 -0.49 -4.86 -13.15
CA PRO A 55 0.21 -5.30 -14.35
C PRO A 55 0.33 -6.81 -14.42
N GLU A 56 0.33 -7.34 -15.65
CA GLU A 56 0.33 -8.79 -15.87
C GLU A 56 1.48 -9.51 -15.16
N TYR A 57 2.66 -8.90 -15.14
CA TYR A 57 3.82 -9.44 -14.44
C TYR A 57 3.48 -9.74 -12.97
N PHE A 58 2.85 -8.78 -12.29
CA PHE A 58 2.50 -8.93 -10.88
C PHE A 58 1.31 -9.87 -10.66
N ARG A 59 0.38 -9.89 -11.60
CA ARG A 59 -0.73 -10.85 -11.54
C ARG A 59 -0.21 -12.28 -11.58
N ALA A 60 0.75 -12.54 -12.46
CA ALA A 60 1.38 -13.87 -12.53
C ALA A 60 2.20 -14.16 -11.29
N LEU A 61 2.99 -13.18 -10.83
CA LEU A 61 3.87 -13.33 -9.68
C LEU A 61 3.09 -13.64 -8.40
N LEU A 62 1.94 -12.99 -8.21
CA LEU A 62 1.09 -13.14 -7.03
C LEU A 62 -0.02 -14.18 -7.24
N ASP A 63 -0.09 -14.79 -8.40
CA ASP A 63 -1.13 -15.77 -8.75
C ASP A 63 -2.55 -15.21 -8.58
N ILE A 64 -2.78 -14.02 -9.15
CA ILE A 64 -4.06 -13.31 -9.07
C ILE A 64 -4.92 -13.61 -10.29
N ASN A 65 -6.18 -13.96 -10.04
CA ASN A 65 -7.21 -14.11 -11.07
C ASN A 65 -8.48 -13.39 -10.63
N GLU A 66 -9.54 -13.50 -11.43
CA GLU A 66 -10.80 -12.78 -11.16
C GLU A 66 -11.46 -13.16 -9.84
N LYS A 67 -11.18 -14.34 -9.32
CA LYS A 67 -11.78 -14.85 -8.07
C LYS A 67 -10.91 -14.64 -6.84
N THR A 68 -9.70 -14.13 -7.03
CA THR A 68 -8.76 -13.94 -5.93
C THR A 68 -9.22 -12.83 -5.00
N ASN A 69 -9.14 -13.06 -3.70
CA ASN A 69 -9.36 -12.02 -2.70
C ASN A 69 -8.06 -11.22 -2.58
N ILE A 70 -8.10 -9.96 -2.99
CA ILE A 70 -6.94 -9.08 -2.90
C ILE A 70 -7.21 -7.94 -1.93
N LEU A 71 -6.14 -7.50 -1.27
CA LEU A 71 -6.16 -6.35 -0.39
C LEU A 71 -5.13 -5.36 -0.90
N ILE A 72 -5.54 -4.11 -1.07
CA ILE A 72 -4.67 -3.05 -1.57
C ILE A 72 -4.51 -2.00 -0.49
N LEU A 73 -3.25 -1.73 -0.12
CA LEU A 73 -2.90 -0.75 0.90
C LEU A 73 -1.73 0.09 0.40
N ASN A 74 -1.65 1.33 0.87
CA ASN A 74 -0.58 2.25 0.47
C ASN A 74 0.28 2.64 1.67
N ILE A 75 1.57 2.78 1.42
CA ILE A 75 2.51 3.18 2.47
C ILE A 75 2.31 4.66 2.78
N MET A 76 2.19 4.97 4.06
CA MET A 76 2.08 6.32 4.58
C MET A 76 3.31 6.63 5.41
N ILE A 77 3.89 7.80 5.17
CA ILE A 77 5.00 8.31 5.98
C ILE A 77 4.43 9.31 6.97
N ILE A 78 4.45 8.94 8.24
CA ILE A 78 3.94 9.78 9.33
C ILE A 78 4.95 10.87 9.62
N ALA A 79 4.48 12.10 9.70
CA ALA A 79 5.31 13.26 9.99
C ALA A 79 4.69 14.11 11.10
N THR A 80 5.48 15.04 11.63
CA THR A 80 5.04 15.97 12.67
C THR A 80 5.17 17.38 12.13
N PRO A 81 4.08 18.16 12.05
CA PRO A 81 2.70 17.80 12.43
C PRO A 81 2.09 16.77 11.46
N ILE A 82 1.04 16.11 11.92
CA ILE A 82 0.44 14.99 11.19
C ILE A 82 -0.03 15.40 9.78
N GLU A 83 -0.42 16.65 9.61
CA GLU A 83 -0.90 17.17 8.31
C GLU A 83 0.19 17.14 7.22
N THR A 84 1.46 17.02 7.62
CA THR A 84 2.57 16.92 6.68
C THR A 84 2.91 15.49 6.29
N SER A 85 2.17 14.53 6.82
CA SER A 85 2.32 13.12 6.45
C SER A 85 1.96 12.91 4.98
N THR A 86 2.60 11.93 4.33
CA THR A 86 2.40 11.67 2.90
C THR A 86 2.03 10.23 2.63
N ILE A 87 1.34 10.02 1.50
CA ILE A 87 0.88 8.70 1.06
C ILE A 87 1.46 8.42 -0.32
N ASN A 88 1.94 7.20 -0.50
CA ASN A 88 2.48 6.75 -1.79
C ASN A 88 1.38 6.08 -2.60
N PHE A 89 0.76 6.81 -3.53
CA PHE A 89 -0.30 6.28 -4.38
C PHE A 89 0.21 5.60 -5.65
N ILE A 90 1.43 5.92 -6.10
CA ILE A 90 1.95 5.36 -7.35
C ILE A 90 2.50 3.94 -7.18
N ALA A 91 2.78 3.53 -5.95
CA ALA A 91 3.36 2.21 -5.69
C ALA A 91 2.60 1.48 -4.57
N PRO A 92 1.36 1.03 -4.85
CA PRO A 92 0.57 0.33 -3.85
C PRO A 92 1.14 -1.05 -3.52
N LEU A 93 0.83 -1.52 -2.31
CA LEU A 93 1.09 -2.90 -1.92
C LEU A 93 -0.14 -3.74 -2.26
N VAL A 94 0.04 -4.78 -3.04
CA VAL A 94 -1.02 -5.69 -3.45
C VAL A 94 -0.83 -7.02 -2.72
N PHE A 95 -1.81 -7.39 -1.90
CA PHE A 95 -1.78 -8.61 -1.11
C PHE A 95 -2.76 -9.62 -1.71
N ASN A 96 -2.29 -10.83 -1.98
CA ASN A 96 -3.17 -11.95 -2.29
C ASN A 96 -3.49 -12.66 -0.97
N VAL A 97 -4.69 -12.43 -0.48
CA VAL A 97 -5.11 -12.96 0.83
C VAL A 97 -5.32 -14.47 0.78
N ASP A 98 -5.61 -15.01 -0.38
CA ASP A 98 -5.88 -16.45 -0.53
C ASP A 98 -4.62 -17.29 -0.42
N ASN A 99 -3.48 -16.80 -0.92
CA ASN A 99 -2.23 -17.57 -0.89
C ASN A 99 -1.14 -16.98 0.01
N GLY A 100 -1.40 -15.81 0.62
CA GLY A 100 -0.43 -15.20 1.53
C GLY A 100 0.79 -14.61 0.84
N SER A 101 0.60 -13.95 -0.30
CA SER A 101 1.69 -13.29 -1.01
C SER A 101 1.44 -11.78 -1.14
N VAL A 102 2.51 -11.02 -1.30
CA VAL A 102 2.44 -9.56 -1.45
C VAL A 102 3.57 -9.06 -2.35
N ALA A 103 3.30 -7.98 -3.06
CA ALA A 103 4.32 -7.24 -3.80
C ALA A 103 3.96 -5.76 -3.83
N GLN A 104 4.98 -4.91 -3.86
CA GLN A 104 4.79 -3.50 -4.13
C GLN A 104 4.77 -3.32 -5.65
N VAL A 105 3.65 -2.83 -6.15
CA VAL A 105 3.43 -2.67 -7.58
C VAL A 105 3.68 -1.21 -7.93
N VAL A 106 4.80 -0.93 -8.61
CA VAL A 106 5.11 0.42 -9.06
C VAL A 106 4.36 0.65 -10.38
N LEU A 107 3.37 1.54 -10.34
CA LEU A 107 2.53 1.84 -11.50
C LEU A 107 3.23 2.81 -12.44
N ASP A 108 2.80 2.81 -13.71
CA ASP A 108 3.33 3.72 -14.72
C ASP A 108 2.73 5.12 -14.49
N ALA A 109 3.56 6.09 -14.18
CA ALA A 109 3.13 7.47 -13.95
C ALA A 109 2.48 8.10 -15.17
N ASN A 110 2.81 7.63 -16.37
CA ASN A 110 2.18 8.12 -17.59
C ASN A 110 0.73 7.64 -17.72
N LEU A 111 0.43 6.45 -17.20
CA LEU A 111 -0.93 5.92 -17.18
C LEU A 111 -1.76 6.45 -16.01
N TYR A 112 -1.08 6.79 -14.91
CA TYR A 112 -1.72 7.22 -13.67
C TYR A 112 -1.12 8.54 -13.19
N PRO A 113 -1.33 9.63 -13.95
CA PRO A 113 -0.69 10.92 -13.63
C PRO A 113 -1.16 11.55 -12.32
N ASP A 114 -2.34 11.13 -11.82
CA ASP A 114 -2.88 11.65 -10.57
C ASP A 114 -2.37 10.92 -9.32
N PHE A 115 -1.62 9.82 -9.50
CA PHE A 115 -1.10 9.05 -8.38
C PHE A 115 0.31 9.54 -8.05
N CYS A 116 0.45 10.26 -6.94
CA CYS A 116 1.71 10.85 -6.52
C CYS A 116 2.49 9.90 -5.62
N LEU A 117 3.81 10.02 -5.67
CA LEU A 117 4.70 9.28 -4.78
C LEU A 117 4.55 9.75 -3.33
N MET A 118 4.37 11.06 -3.13
CA MET A 118 4.27 11.67 -1.81
C MET A 118 3.12 12.67 -1.76
N GLU A 119 1.90 12.15 -1.75
CA GLU A 119 0.73 13.03 -1.68
C GLU A 119 0.43 13.39 -0.23
N SER A 120 0.29 14.69 0.06
CA SER A 120 0.02 15.15 1.42
C SER A 120 -1.35 14.72 1.90
N ILE A 121 -1.42 14.20 3.13
CA ILE A 121 -2.69 13.82 3.75
C ILE A 121 -3.58 15.02 4.01
N SER A 122 -3.00 16.23 4.11
CA SER A 122 -3.76 17.46 4.36
C SER A 122 -4.81 17.70 3.28
N LYS A 123 -4.58 17.22 2.08
CA LYS A 123 -5.52 17.29 0.97
C LYS A 123 -6.88 16.68 1.32
N TYR A 124 -6.88 15.65 2.16
CA TYR A 124 -8.09 14.93 2.57
C TYR A 124 -8.66 15.45 3.88
N LEU A 125 -7.80 15.88 4.79
CA LEU A 125 -8.22 16.44 6.07
C LEU A 125 -8.97 17.77 5.88
N ASN A 126 -8.54 18.58 4.92
CA ASN A 126 -9.17 19.87 4.65
C ASN A 126 -10.62 19.77 4.16
N LYS A 127 -10.99 18.63 3.57
CA LYS A 127 -12.37 18.41 3.11
C LYS A 127 -13.35 18.36 4.27
N GLU A 128 -12.93 17.86 5.42
CA GLU A 128 -13.77 17.81 6.61
C GLU A 128 -13.96 19.18 7.22
N LYS A 129 -12.93 20.01 7.14
CA LYS A 129 -12.96 21.34 7.73
C LYS A 129 -13.79 22.34 6.91
N SER A 130 -14.00 22.06 5.64
CA SER A 130 -14.74 22.98 4.76
C SER A 130 -16.26 22.88 4.92
N GLU A 131 -16.71 21.96 5.72
CA GLU A 131 -18.13 21.85 6.07
C GLU A 131 -18.46 22.80 7.24
#